data_2d2761da082229d4156a3194aa243a18
#
_entry.id   2d2761da082229d4156a3194aa243a18
#
_cell.length_a   1.000
_cell.length_b   1.000
_cell.length_c   1.000
_cell.angle_alpha   90.00
_cell.angle_beta   90.00
_cell.angle_gamma   90.00
#
_symmetry.space_group_name_H-M   'P 1'
#
loop_
_entity.id
_entity.type
_entity.pdbx_description
1 polymer ?
#
loop_
_entity_poly.entity_id
_entity_poly.type
_entity_poly.pdbx_seq_one_letter_code
_entity_poly.pdbx_strand_id
1 'polypeptide(L)'
;MHDRQFFTQQQIEKLVKLRPQFGSAYDQLARIRKFTEDDMPMIRRAEKALDAGMPAKERCNLLFAIGKMYDDCGKYEEAFSSYSQANLLRKQNFDFAADENLRKASCKAFTAKSIEEFGRNGNPSEQPVFIVGMPRSGTTSSMTTSA
;
A
#
# COMPACT_ATOMS: atom_id res chain seq x y z
N MET A 1 -5.97 -17.89 -12.78
CA MET A 1 -4.69 -17.20 -13.02
C MET A 1 -5.03 -15.82 -13.53
N HIS A 2 -4.89 -14.77 -12.70
CA HIS A 2 -5.09 -13.38 -13.15
C HIS A 2 -3.74 -12.89 -13.66
N ASP A 3 -3.61 -12.76 -14.97
CA ASP A 3 -2.49 -12.06 -15.59
C ASP A 3 -2.49 -10.61 -15.10
N ARG A 4 -1.65 -10.32 -14.12
CA ARG A 4 -1.31 -8.94 -13.80
C ARG A 4 -0.45 -8.43 -14.96
N GLN A 5 -1.06 -7.78 -15.94
CA GLN A 5 -0.33 -7.01 -16.94
C GLN A 5 0.40 -5.88 -16.21
N PHE A 6 1.69 -6.05 -16.03
CA PHE A 6 2.56 -5.00 -15.52
C PHE A 6 2.78 -4.00 -16.66
N PHE A 7 2.13 -2.85 -16.56
CA PHE A 7 2.40 -1.75 -17.47
C PHE A 7 3.81 -1.21 -17.25
N THR A 8 4.53 -0.95 -18.33
CA THR A 8 5.83 -0.27 -18.23
C THR A 8 5.64 1.19 -17.80
N GLN A 9 6.66 1.79 -17.19
CA GLN A 9 6.62 3.20 -16.79
C GLN A 9 6.16 4.10 -17.96
N GLN A 10 6.71 3.91 -19.16
CA GLN A 10 6.35 4.69 -20.36
C GLN A 10 4.87 4.57 -20.74
N GLN A 11 4.30 3.38 -20.61
CA GLN A 11 2.86 3.16 -20.88
C GLN A 11 1.98 3.89 -19.87
N ILE A 12 2.37 3.89 -18.58
CA ILE A 12 1.64 4.60 -17.53
C ILE A 12 1.77 6.11 -17.73
N GLU A 13 2.95 6.64 -18.04
CA GLU A 13 3.14 8.05 -18.34
C GLU A 13 2.32 8.52 -19.54
N LYS A 14 2.23 7.70 -20.58
CA LYS A 14 1.35 7.97 -21.72
C LYS A 14 -0.13 7.98 -21.30
N LEU A 15 -0.54 7.03 -20.46
CA LEU A 15 -1.91 6.96 -19.95
C LEU A 15 -2.29 8.18 -19.12
N VAL A 16 -1.40 8.64 -18.24
CA VAL A 16 -1.56 9.86 -17.42
C VAL A 16 -1.71 11.11 -18.31
N LYS A 17 -0.98 11.18 -19.43
CA LYS A 17 -1.10 12.28 -20.40
C LYS A 17 -2.44 12.26 -21.14
N LEU A 18 -2.92 11.07 -21.52
CA LEU A 18 -4.15 10.90 -22.30
C LEU A 18 -5.42 10.99 -21.44
N ARG A 19 -5.35 10.55 -20.18
CA ARG A 19 -6.47 10.53 -19.24
C ARG A 19 -6.06 11.08 -17.87
N PRO A 20 -5.98 12.40 -17.71
CA PRO A 20 -5.55 13.02 -16.46
C PRO A 20 -6.47 12.73 -15.26
N GLN A 21 -7.70 12.29 -15.51
CA GLN A 21 -8.68 11.93 -14.46
C GLN A 21 -8.54 10.49 -13.95
N PHE A 22 -7.60 9.72 -14.51
CA PHE A 22 -7.40 8.33 -14.11
C PHE A 22 -6.40 8.24 -12.96
N GLY A 23 -6.88 8.50 -11.73
CA GLY A 23 -6.08 8.54 -10.51
C GLY A 23 -5.30 7.27 -10.24
N SER A 24 -5.86 6.10 -10.60
CA SER A 24 -5.18 4.81 -10.48
C SER A 24 -3.88 4.73 -11.29
N ALA A 25 -3.76 5.44 -12.43
CA ALA A 25 -2.52 5.48 -13.20
C ALA A 25 -1.45 6.32 -12.49
N TYR A 26 -1.84 7.43 -11.87
CA TYR A 26 -0.91 8.22 -11.05
C TYR A 26 -0.43 7.46 -9.82
N ASP A 27 -1.32 6.69 -9.14
CA ASP A 27 -0.93 5.85 -8.01
C ASP A 27 0.09 4.78 -8.43
N GLN A 28 -0.12 4.12 -9.57
CA GLN A 28 0.85 3.17 -10.12
C GLN A 28 2.19 3.85 -10.44
N LEU A 29 2.16 5.02 -11.08
CA LEU A 29 3.38 5.76 -11.41
C LEU A 29 4.16 6.16 -10.15
N ALA A 30 3.45 6.62 -9.12
CA ALA A 30 4.04 7.01 -7.85
C ALA A 30 4.69 5.83 -7.09
N ARG A 31 4.25 4.61 -7.36
CA ARG A 31 4.82 3.38 -6.77
C ARG A 31 6.07 2.88 -7.49
N ILE A 32 6.19 3.10 -8.79
CA ILE A 32 7.26 2.51 -9.60
C ILE A 32 8.47 3.43 -9.78
N ARG A 33 8.35 4.73 -9.50
CA ARG A 33 9.48 5.64 -9.53
C ARG A 33 9.46 6.67 -8.41
N LYS A 34 10.61 7.26 -8.13
CA LYS A 34 10.75 8.40 -7.24
C LYS A 34 10.60 9.71 -8.03
N PHE A 35 10.02 10.72 -7.40
CA PHE A 35 9.80 12.04 -7.98
C PHE A 35 10.82 13.04 -7.45
N THR A 36 11.12 14.05 -8.26
CA THR A 36 12.05 15.14 -7.96
C THR A 36 11.37 16.49 -8.22
N GLU A 37 12.02 17.57 -7.88
CA GLU A 37 11.50 18.93 -8.16
C GLU A 37 11.24 19.19 -9.64
N ASP A 38 11.98 18.53 -10.55
CA ASP A 38 11.75 18.62 -11.99
C ASP A 38 10.38 18.08 -12.41
N ASP A 39 9.77 17.23 -11.58
CA ASP A 39 8.44 16.66 -11.82
C ASP A 39 7.28 17.57 -11.37
N MET A 40 7.56 18.75 -10.81
CA MET A 40 6.53 19.68 -10.36
C MET A 40 5.46 20.01 -11.41
N PRO A 41 5.78 20.14 -12.71
CA PRO A 41 4.75 20.34 -13.73
C PRO A 41 3.75 19.17 -13.83
N MET A 42 4.20 17.93 -13.57
CA MET A 42 3.32 16.76 -13.53
C MET A 42 2.43 16.77 -12.27
N ILE A 43 2.99 17.12 -11.11
CA ILE A 43 2.25 17.23 -9.85
C ILE A 43 1.14 18.27 -9.99
N ARG A 44 1.45 19.47 -10.50
CA ARG A 44 0.45 20.51 -10.74
C ARG A 44 -0.63 20.10 -11.74
N ARG A 45 -0.30 19.26 -12.72
CA ARG A 45 -1.30 18.67 -13.63
C ARG A 45 -2.21 17.70 -12.90
N ALA A 46 -1.65 16.88 -12.02
CA ALA A 46 -2.43 15.95 -11.17
C ALA A 46 -3.39 16.73 -10.24
N GLU A 47 -2.95 17.83 -9.64
CA GLU A 47 -3.80 18.70 -8.82
C GLU A 47 -4.96 19.29 -9.64
N LYS A 48 -4.68 19.85 -10.81
CA LYS A 48 -5.73 20.38 -11.69
C LYS A 48 -6.76 19.31 -12.11
N ALA A 49 -6.33 18.04 -12.20
CA ALA A 49 -7.25 16.96 -12.52
C ALA A 49 -8.26 16.67 -11.39
N LEU A 50 -7.93 17.02 -10.13
CA LEU A 50 -8.87 16.92 -9.01
C LEU A 50 -10.09 17.83 -9.18
N ASP A 51 -9.96 18.97 -9.88
CA ASP A 51 -11.02 19.95 -10.07
C ASP A 51 -11.99 19.53 -11.19
N ALA A 52 -11.59 18.61 -12.05
CA ALA A 52 -12.33 18.23 -13.26
C ALA A 52 -13.49 17.26 -13.02
N GLY A 53 -13.78 16.91 -11.77
CA GLY A 53 -14.85 15.96 -11.40
C GLY A 53 -14.49 14.52 -11.77
N MET A 54 -14.31 13.65 -10.79
CA MET A 54 -13.99 12.25 -11.00
C MET A 54 -14.66 11.37 -9.93
N PRO A 55 -14.80 10.05 -10.17
CA PRO A 55 -15.31 9.12 -9.16
C PRO A 55 -14.49 9.19 -7.87
N ALA A 56 -15.13 9.03 -6.71
CA ALA A 56 -14.49 9.14 -5.39
C ALA A 56 -13.27 8.21 -5.26
N LYS A 57 -13.32 7.02 -5.85
CA LYS A 57 -12.21 6.06 -5.86
C LYS A 57 -10.98 6.61 -6.61
N GLU A 58 -11.19 7.17 -7.80
CA GLU A 58 -10.10 7.76 -8.60
C GLU A 58 -9.54 9.00 -7.93
N ARG A 59 -10.40 9.84 -7.32
CA ARG A 59 -10.00 10.99 -6.52
C ARG A 59 -9.14 10.57 -5.32
N CYS A 60 -9.52 9.53 -4.62
CA CYS A 60 -8.76 8.98 -3.50
C CYS A 60 -7.36 8.49 -3.95
N ASN A 61 -7.29 7.72 -5.04
CA ASN A 61 -6.04 7.22 -5.59
C ASN A 61 -5.14 8.38 -6.07
N LEU A 62 -5.71 9.39 -6.70
CA LEU A 62 -4.98 10.56 -7.17
C LEU A 62 -4.39 11.37 -6.01
N LEU A 63 -5.15 11.57 -4.93
CA LEU A 63 -4.68 12.27 -3.73
C LEU A 63 -3.53 11.51 -3.04
N PHE A 64 -3.59 10.17 -2.96
CA PHE A 64 -2.49 9.36 -2.46
C PHE A 64 -1.24 9.49 -3.35
N ALA A 65 -1.43 9.51 -4.67
CA ALA A 65 -0.33 9.70 -5.61
C ALA A 65 0.33 11.07 -5.45
N ILE A 66 -0.47 12.15 -5.38
CA ILE A 66 0.02 13.51 -5.16
C ILE A 66 0.78 13.61 -3.83
N GLY A 67 0.23 13.03 -2.75
CA GLY A 67 0.90 12.97 -1.46
C GLY A 67 2.27 12.33 -1.55
N LYS A 68 2.37 11.17 -2.23
CA LYS A 68 3.64 10.47 -2.45
C LYS A 68 4.63 11.30 -3.31
N MET A 69 4.14 11.96 -4.35
CA MET A 69 4.98 12.80 -5.21
C MET A 69 5.56 13.99 -4.42
N TYR A 70 4.77 14.64 -3.58
CA TYR A 70 5.24 15.71 -2.71
C TYR A 70 6.22 15.22 -1.64
N ASP A 71 5.95 14.07 -1.04
CA ASP A 71 6.84 13.43 -0.07
C ASP A 71 8.22 13.14 -0.67
N ASP A 72 8.26 12.61 -1.89
CA ASP A 72 9.50 12.37 -2.63
C ASP A 72 10.30 13.65 -2.89
N CYS A 73 9.62 14.79 -3.09
CA CYS A 73 10.21 16.11 -3.31
C CYS A 73 10.56 16.82 -1.97
N GLY A 74 10.33 16.19 -0.81
CA GLY A 74 10.58 16.80 0.50
C GLY A 74 9.55 17.86 0.92
N LYS A 75 8.43 17.98 0.19
CA LYS A 75 7.33 18.93 0.47
C LYS A 75 6.32 18.26 1.40
N TYR A 76 6.70 18.12 2.67
CA TYR A 76 5.98 17.30 3.64
C TYR A 76 4.62 17.86 4.05
N GLU A 77 4.44 19.17 4.06
CA GLU A 77 3.16 19.80 4.39
C GLU A 77 2.10 19.53 3.33
N GLU A 78 2.46 19.70 2.05
CA GLU A 78 1.59 19.41 0.91
C GLU A 78 1.31 17.90 0.81
N ALA A 79 2.31 17.07 1.11
CA ALA A 79 2.15 15.63 1.16
C ALA A 79 1.14 15.22 2.24
N PHE A 80 1.29 15.74 3.47
CA PHE A 80 0.40 15.44 4.57
C PHE A 80 -1.04 15.91 4.30
N SER A 81 -1.20 17.11 3.72
CA SER A 81 -2.50 17.63 3.32
C SER A 81 -3.21 16.70 2.33
N SER A 82 -2.47 16.24 1.30
CA SER A 82 -2.99 15.31 0.29
C SER A 82 -3.38 13.95 0.88
N TYR A 83 -2.53 13.38 1.74
CA TYR A 83 -2.83 12.12 2.44
C TYR A 83 -4.04 12.24 3.37
N SER A 84 -4.18 13.36 4.08
CA SER A 84 -5.32 13.60 4.96
C SER A 84 -6.63 13.64 4.18
N GLN A 85 -6.67 14.34 3.05
CA GLN A 85 -7.84 14.38 2.17
C GLN A 85 -8.16 13.00 1.59
N ALA A 86 -7.15 12.23 1.17
CA ALA A 86 -7.32 10.88 0.65
C ALA A 86 -7.94 9.95 1.70
N ASN A 87 -7.44 10.02 2.94
CA ASN A 87 -7.94 9.20 4.05
C ASN A 87 -9.38 9.56 4.44
N LEU A 88 -9.78 10.83 4.37
CA LEU A 88 -11.17 11.25 4.58
C LEU A 88 -12.12 10.65 3.55
N LEU A 89 -11.67 10.50 2.30
CA LEU A 89 -12.46 9.85 1.24
C LEU A 89 -12.49 8.32 1.38
N ARG A 90 -11.47 7.74 2.00
CA ARG A 90 -11.32 6.30 2.21
C ARG A 90 -12.05 5.86 3.47
N LYS A 91 -13.34 6.12 3.60
CA LYS A 91 -14.15 5.62 4.71
C LYS A 91 -14.14 4.08 4.69
N GLN A 92 -13.23 3.48 5.41
CA GLN A 92 -13.30 2.07 5.74
C GLN A 92 -14.05 1.95 7.07
N ASN A 93 -15.25 1.41 7.03
CA ASN A 93 -15.86 0.92 8.24
C ASN A 93 -15.11 -0.37 8.62
N PHE A 94 -14.47 -0.37 9.78
CA PHE A 94 -13.86 -1.58 10.32
C PHE A 94 -14.98 -2.58 10.64
N ASP A 95 -14.91 -3.76 10.04
CA ASP A 95 -15.88 -4.83 10.28
C ASP A 95 -15.40 -5.70 11.45
N PHE A 96 -15.83 -5.34 12.65
CA PHE A 96 -15.52 -6.08 13.87
C PHE A 96 -15.99 -7.54 13.80
N ALA A 97 -17.10 -7.84 13.14
CA ALA A 97 -17.60 -9.21 13.03
C ALA A 97 -16.70 -10.07 12.14
N ALA A 98 -16.22 -9.50 11.01
CA ALA A 98 -15.27 -10.19 10.14
C ALA A 98 -13.94 -10.45 10.86
N ASP A 99 -13.43 -9.48 11.61
CA ASP A 99 -12.19 -9.60 12.39
C ASP A 99 -12.35 -10.70 13.49
N GLU A 100 -13.43 -10.67 14.22
CA GLU A 100 -13.71 -11.69 15.25
C GLU A 100 -13.85 -13.10 14.66
N ASN A 101 -14.48 -13.22 13.49
CA ASN A 101 -14.59 -14.50 12.79
C ASN A 101 -13.22 -15.01 12.34
N LEU A 102 -12.36 -14.12 11.82
CA LEU A 102 -10.99 -14.47 11.44
C LEU A 102 -10.19 -14.94 12.67
N ARG A 103 -10.29 -14.23 13.79
CA ARG A 103 -9.64 -14.63 15.04
C ARG A 103 -10.12 -15.99 15.54
N LYS A 104 -11.45 -16.22 15.54
CA LYS A 104 -12.03 -17.52 15.91
C LYS A 104 -11.56 -18.66 14.99
N ALA A 105 -11.48 -18.40 13.68
CA ALA A 105 -10.98 -19.37 12.72
C ALA A 105 -9.50 -19.69 12.96
N SER A 106 -8.67 -18.68 13.22
CA SER A 106 -7.27 -18.87 13.57
C SER A 106 -7.10 -19.69 14.85
N CYS A 107 -7.85 -19.39 15.91
CA CYS A 107 -7.82 -20.18 17.15
C CYS A 107 -8.26 -21.64 16.94
N LYS A 108 -9.20 -21.89 16.03
CA LYS A 108 -9.62 -23.27 15.70
C LYS A 108 -8.56 -24.03 14.90
N ALA A 109 -7.80 -23.35 14.05
CA ALA A 109 -6.72 -23.95 13.26
C ALA A 109 -5.51 -24.34 14.12
N PHE A 110 -5.19 -23.56 15.15
CA PHE A 110 -4.07 -23.78 16.06
C PHE A 110 -4.53 -24.47 17.34
N THR A 111 -4.93 -25.73 17.23
CA THR A 111 -5.24 -26.61 18.39
C THR A 111 -3.97 -27.29 18.89
N ALA A 112 -3.98 -27.80 20.13
CA ALA A 112 -2.86 -28.59 20.68
C ALA A 112 -2.47 -29.73 19.73
N LYS A 113 -3.47 -30.42 19.16
CA LYS A 113 -3.25 -31.52 18.20
C LYS A 113 -2.59 -31.05 16.92
N SER A 114 -3.05 -29.95 16.33
CA SER A 114 -2.44 -29.42 15.09
C SER A 114 -1.02 -28.92 15.31
N ILE A 115 -0.74 -28.31 16.47
CA ILE A 115 0.62 -27.89 16.84
C ILE A 115 1.55 -29.10 16.99
N GLU A 116 1.08 -30.17 17.61
CA GLU A 116 1.86 -31.41 17.74
C GLU A 116 2.14 -32.06 16.38
N GLU A 117 1.14 -32.11 15.48
CA GLU A 117 1.31 -32.63 14.12
C GLU A 117 2.30 -31.80 13.30
N PHE A 118 2.24 -30.46 13.38
CA PHE A 118 3.20 -29.57 12.72
C PHE A 118 4.58 -29.68 13.32
N GLY A 119 4.71 -29.82 14.63
CA GLY A 119 5.97 -29.97 15.33
C GLY A 119 6.77 -31.19 14.89
N ARG A 120 6.12 -32.29 14.49
CA ARG A 120 6.78 -33.51 13.98
C ARG A 120 7.55 -33.28 12.68
N ASN A 121 7.14 -32.31 11.88
CA ASN A 121 7.77 -31.96 10.60
C ASN A 121 8.59 -30.64 10.68
N GLY A 122 8.77 -30.12 11.89
CA GLY A 122 9.46 -28.87 12.15
C GLY A 122 10.99 -29.01 12.16
N ASN A 123 11.68 -27.89 12.21
CA ASN A 123 13.12 -27.84 12.44
C ASN A 123 13.42 -28.37 13.87
N PRO A 124 14.34 -29.35 14.05
CA PRO A 124 14.67 -29.90 15.34
C PRO A 124 15.49 -28.96 16.25
N SER A 125 15.73 -27.72 15.85
CA SER A 125 16.41 -26.74 16.68
C SER A 125 15.65 -26.49 17.98
N GLU A 126 16.36 -26.55 19.11
CA GLU A 126 15.79 -26.23 20.42
C GLU A 126 15.74 -24.73 20.74
N GLN A 127 16.18 -23.89 19.82
CA GLN A 127 16.21 -22.43 19.96
C GLN A 127 15.18 -21.77 19.03
N PRO A 128 13.89 -21.74 19.40
CA PRO A 128 12.90 -21.01 18.61
C PRO A 128 13.14 -19.50 18.73
N VAL A 129 13.23 -18.83 17.60
CA VAL A 129 13.26 -17.36 17.54
C VAL A 129 11.90 -16.85 17.10
N PHE A 130 11.23 -16.10 17.98
CA PHE A 130 9.95 -15.47 17.66
C PHE A 130 10.18 -13.99 17.35
N ILE A 131 9.82 -13.57 16.14
CA ILE A 131 9.78 -12.16 15.77
C ILE A 131 8.32 -11.72 15.80
N VAL A 132 7.96 -10.96 16.82
CA VAL A 132 6.58 -10.50 17.04
C VAL A 132 6.51 -8.99 16.79
N GLY A 133 5.51 -8.56 16.03
CA GLY A 133 5.28 -7.14 15.83
C GLY A 133 4.07 -6.89 14.93
N MET A 134 3.61 -5.66 14.96
CA MET A 134 2.58 -5.19 14.03
C MET A 134 3.10 -5.25 12.58
N PRO A 135 2.24 -5.46 11.58
CA PRO A 135 2.62 -5.27 10.18
C PRO A 135 3.33 -3.92 10.01
N ARG A 136 4.45 -3.88 9.26
CA ARG A 136 5.29 -2.70 9.02
C ARG A 136 6.07 -2.16 10.24
N SER A 137 6.20 -2.92 11.31
CA SER A 137 7.02 -2.56 12.47
C SER A 137 8.51 -2.89 12.32
N GLY A 138 8.96 -3.25 11.12
CA GLY A 138 10.36 -3.58 10.84
C GLY A 138 10.74 -5.04 11.10
N THR A 139 9.80 -5.92 11.44
CA THR A 139 10.05 -7.34 11.69
C THR A 139 10.74 -8.05 10.53
N THR A 140 10.46 -7.66 9.28
CA THR A 140 11.12 -8.20 8.08
C THR A 140 12.61 -7.83 8.01
N SER A 141 12.98 -6.61 8.41
CA SER A 141 14.37 -6.14 8.41
C SER A 141 15.20 -6.88 9.46
N SER A 142 14.60 -7.28 10.57
CA SER A 142 15.30 -8.05 11.63
C SER A 142 15.68 -9.46 11.18
N MET A 143 14.95 -10.05 10.23
CA MET A 143 15.24 -11.39 9.68
C MET A 143 16.47 -11.40 8.77
N THR A 144 16.83 -10.29 8.14
CA THR A 144 17.93 -10.20 7.16
C THR A 144 19.29 -9.94 7.79
N THR A 145 19.34 -9.55 9.07
CA THR A 145 20.59 -9.18 9.76
C THR A 145 21.27 -10.37 10.47
N SER A 146 20.63 -11.55 10.48
CA SER A 146 21.10 -12.74 11.23
C SER A 146 21.64 -13.87 10.34
N ALA A 147 22.11 -13.56 9.11
CA ALA A 147 22.73 -14.52 8.19
C ALA A 147 24.21 -14.24 8.02
#